data_2a568ff1f9e85649bc833e82898751d6
#
_entry.id   2a568ff1f9e85649bc833e82898751d6
#
_cell.length_a   1.000
_cell.length_b   1.000
_cell.length_c   1.000
_cell.angle_alpha   90.00
_cell.angle_beta   90.00
_cell.angle_gamma   90.00
#
_symmetry.space_group_name_H-M   'P 1'
#
loop_
_entity.id
_entity.type
_entity.pdbx_description
1 polymer ?
#
loop_
_entity_poly.entity_id
_entity_poly.type
_entity_poly.pdbx_seq_one_letter_code
_entity_poly.pdbx_strand_id
1 'polypeptide(L)'
;MLCVWLIAAAAAAQDQPPEHHPPAADAPERSWSWTTDGNVFAGYDYQRRLFADFSAWESQNWFMLAGDRRVGGRGRLTVQGMLSLEPLTMGRWVYAGGEPVGRPVGGSPQLFQTGESYKGTPLVNYQHPHDLIMGLGATYRLERPRITYIVGADLVGSPTLGPTPFMHRDTARDNPQVPLTHHFLDSTHITTGVLRAGVDAGGVTLEASVFRGEEPNDNRVNIDRPRLDSWAARAGWRRGAWQAQLSGGRLHQPEWFEPYDMTRWTASVGYDGAIASRPLAATLAWGQNREFTPFRGISNGYLLEADLRASAMTTVYGRVEAARKEILGLGFHPRGFGHPHIYSDIHPYTLGAIRDLLVSRWGRVGVGGDITVYSMSRDMASYYEGSKSFHVFLRWRPRVTSTIHVH
;
A
#
# COMPACT_ATOMS: atom_id res chain seq x y z
N MET A 1 1.12 7.64 -44.03
CA MET A 1 0.61 7.91 -42.71
C MET A 1 0.27 6.60 -41.97
N LEU A 2 1.15 5.58 -42.01
CA LEU A 2 0.88 4.22 -41.48
C LEU A 2 2.06 3.65 -40.69
N CYS A 3 3.11 4.41 -40.33
CA CYS A 3 4.29 3.93 -39.64
C CYS A 3 4.44 4.42 -38.18
N VAL A 4 3.46 5.13 -37.62
CA VAL A 4 3.58 5.73 -36.27
C VAL A 4 2.94 4.85 -35.17
N TRP A 5 2.15 3.83 -35.53
CA TRP A 5 1.40 2.99 -34.57
C TRP A 5 2.14 1.76 -34.03
N LEU A 6 3.30 1.42 -34.56
CA LEU A 6 4.03 0.18 -34.18
C LEU A 6 5.10 0.41 -33.09
N ILE A 7 5.46 1.65 -32.79
CA ILE A 7 6.49 1.94 -31.76
C ILE A 7 5.88 2.21 -30.38
N ALA A 8 4.59 2.56 -30.31
CA ALA A 8 3.90 2.83 -29.03
C ALA A 8 3.53 1.54 -28.25
N ALA A 9 3.44 0.40 -28.92
CA ALA A 9 3.05 -0.86 -28.30
C ALA A 9 4.19 -1.60 -27.56
N ALA A 10 5.45 -1.27 -27.89
CA ALA A 10 6.61 -1.96 -27.30
C ALA A 10 7.14 -1.33 -26.00
N ALA A 11 6.78 -0.08 -25.70
CA ALA A 11 7.23 0.62 -24.50
C ALA A 11 6.28 0.45 -23.29
N ALA A 12 5.03 0.08 -23.53
CA ALA A 12 4.02 -0.08 -22.46
C ALA A 12 4.05 -1.46 -21.76
N ALA A 13 4.87 -2.41 -22.27
CA ALA A 13 4.88 -3.79 -21.77
C ALA A 13 5.89 -4.05 -20.63
N GLN A 14 6.66 -3.05 -20.17
CA GLN A 14 7.80 -3.29 -19.29
C GLN A 14 7.62 -2.93 -17.81
N ASP A 15 6.54 -2.31 -17.38
CA ASP A 15 6.43 -1.77 -16.02
C ASP A 15 5.06 -1.93 -15.36
N GLN A 16 4.26 -2.95 -15.73
CA GLN A 16 3.01 -3.22 -15.02
C GLN A 16 3.26 -4.03 -13.74
N PRO A 17 2.59 -3.75 -12.62
CA PRO A 17 2.62 -4.60 -11.45
C PRO A 17 2.09 -6.00 -11.81
N PRO A 18 2.47 -7.06 -11.06
CA PRO A 18 2.11 -8.44 -11.36
C PRO A 18 0.63 -8.75 -11.14
N GLU A 19 -0.25 -7.85 -11.52
CA GLU A 19 -1.63 -8.19 -11.79
C GLU A 19 -1.69 -8.78 -13.20
N HIS A 20 -1.41 -10.11 -13.27
CA HIS A 20 -1.78 -10.99 -14.39
C HIS A 20 -1.34 -10.57 -15.77
N HIS A 21 -0.02 -10.55 -16.02
CA HIS A 21 0.45 -10.74 -17.39
C HIS A 21 0.07 -12.16 -17.85
N PRO A 22 -0.64 -12.32 -18.98
CA PRO A 22 -0.80 -13.64 -19.53
C PRO A 22 0.59 -14.20 -19.83
N PRO A 23 0.90 -15.45 -19.46
CA PRO A 23 2.18 -16.06 -19.81
C PRO A 23 2.34 -16.04 -21.34
N ALA A 24 3.61 -15.88 -21.80
CA ALA A 24 3.92 -15.99 -23.20
C ALA A 24 3.24 -17.24 -23.81
N ALA A 25 2.67 -17.09 -25.01
CA ALA A 25 1.82 -18.09 -25.65
C ALA A 25 2.46 -19.46 -25.88
N ASP A 26 3.78 -19.62 -25.67
CA ASP A 26 4.56 -20.79 -26.04
C ASP A 26 5.06 -21.64 -24.87
N ALA A 27 4.61 -21.40 -23.63
CA ALA A 27 5.01 -22.24 -22.49
C ALA A 27 4.22 -23.58 -22.54
N PRO A 28 4.88 -24.74 -22.34
CA PRO A 28 4.21 -26.02 -22.31
C PRO A 28 3.10 -26.01 -21.24
N GLU A 29 1.92 -26.52 -21.58
CA GLU A 29 0.66 -26.44 -20.79
C GLU A 29 0.76 -26.87 -19.31
N ARG A 30 1.89 -27.44 -18.88
CA ARG A 30 2.06 -28.00 -17.52
C ARG A 30 3.25 -27.40 -16.74
N SER A 31 3.99 -26.44 -17.31
CA SER A 31 5.11 -25.81 -16.61
C SER A 31 4.65 -24.64 -15.75
N TRP A 32 5.38 -24.38 -14.66
CA TRP A 32 5.22 -23.18 -13.85
C TRP A 32 5.94 -21.99 -14.52
N SER A 33 5.27 -20.86 -14.60
CA SER A 33 5.88 -19.58 -14.94
C SER A 33 6.01 -18.76 -13.65
N TRP A 34 7.21 -18.33 -13.32
CA TRP A 34 7.50 -17.60 -12.09
C TRP A 34 7.77 -16.13 -12.38
N THR A 35 7.23 -15.27 -11.53
CA THR A 35 7.44 -13.82 -11.56
C THR A 35 7.96 -13.38 -10.21
N THR A 36 8.98 -12.53 -10.22
CA THR A 36 9.49 -11.87 -9.01
C THR A 36 9.29 -10.38 -9.10
N ASP A 37 8.96 -9.75 -7.99
CA ASP A 37 8.90 -8.29 -7.86
C ASP A 37 9.40 -7.89 -6.46
N GLY A 38 9.69 -6.61 -6.27
CA GLY A 38 10.14 -6.09 -5.01
C GLY A 38 10.52 -4.63 -5.08
N ASN A 39 10.71 -4.03 -3.92
CA ASN A 39 11.21 -2.67 -3.78
C ASN A 39 11.98 -2.54 -2.47
N VAL A 40 13.07 -1.81 -2.48
CA VAL A 40 13.89 -1.53 -1.30
C VAL A 40 14.24 -0.06 -1.30
N PHE A 41 13.83 0.63 -0.25
CA PHE A 41 14.33 1.95 0.09
C PHE A 41 15.27 1.83 1.29
N ALA A 42 16.37 2.55 1.30
CA ALA A 42 17.27 2.63 2.43
C ALA A 42 17.72 4.08 2.58
N GLY A 43 17.37 4.73 3.66
CA GLY A 43 17.61 6.17 3.76
C GLY A 43 17.32 6.77 5.12
N TYR A 44 17.33 8.07 5.11
CA TYR A 44 17.11 8.92 6.26
C TYR A 44 15.75 9.62 6.15
N ASP A 45 14.90 9.41 7.15
CA ASP A 45 13.64 10.10 7.36
C ASP A 45 13.81 11.16 8.45
N TYR A 46 13.35 12.38 8.17
CA TYR A 46 13.31 13.48 9.12
C TYR A 46 11.92 14.11 9.14
N GLN A 47 11.41 14.33 10.35
CA GLN A 47 10.09 14.88 10.58
C GLN A 47 10.16 15.97 11.63
N ARG A 48 9.79 17.19 11.23
CA ARG A 48 9.71 18.33 12.12
C ARG A 48 8.32 18.47 12.73
N ARG A 49 8.27 18.58 14.04
CA ARG A 49 7.10 18.97 14.83
C ARG A 49 7.42 20.20 15.65
N LEU A 50 6.41 20.94 16.10
CA LEU A 50 6.65 22.10 16.95
C LEU A 50 7.29 21.69 18.29
N PHE A 51 6.90 20.56 18.85
CA PHE A 51 7.34 20.10 20.18
C PHE A 51 8.63 19.25 20.14
N ALA A 52 8.94 18.57 19.05
CA ALA A 52 10.16 17.78 18.89
C ALA A 52 10.38 17.36 17.44
N ASP A 53 11.62 17.34 17.00
CA ASP A 53 12.00 16.75 15.72
C ASP A 53 12.26 15.26 15.88
N PHE A 54 11.82 14.47 14.89
CA PHE A 54 12.06 13.04 14.81
C PHE A 54 12.89 12.69 13.60
N SER A 55 13.77 11.73 13.75
CA SER A 55 14.52 11.19 12.62
C SER A 55 14.85 9.73 12.81
N ALA A 56 14.99 9.01 11.68
CA ALA A 56 15.41 7.62 11.66
C ALA A 56 16.22 7.29 10.41
N TRP A 57 17.14 6.34 10.55
CA TRP A 57 17.70 5.60 9.44
C TRP A 57 16.91 4.30 9.32
N GLU A 58 16.27 4.09 8.19
CA GLU A 58 15.38 2.94 8.00
C GLU A 58 15.40 2.43 6.57
N SER A 59 14.92 1.21 6.41
CA SER A 59 14.74 0.60 5.09
C SER A 59 13.37 -0.04 5.00
N GLN A 60 12.50 0.58 4.21
CA GLN A 60 11.23 0.00 3.80
C GLN A 60 11.50 -0.93 2.63
N ASN A 61 10.95 -2.14 2.71
CA ASN A 61 11.22 -3.13 1.69
C ASN A 61 10.14 -4.22 1.62
N TRP A 62 9.99 -4.79 0.45
CA TRP A 62 9.18 -5.98 0.24
C TRP A 62 9.67 -6.76 -0.97
N PHE A 63 9.42 -8.06 -0.97
CA PHE A 63 9.80 -9.00 -2.01
C PHE A 63 8.65 -9.96 -2.27
N MET A 64 8.32 -10.20 -3.53
CA MET A 64 7.24 -11.09 -3.93
C MET A 64 7.74 -12.11 -4.93
N LEU A 65 7.22 -13.33 -4.79
CA LEU A 65 7.34 -14.42 -5.75
C LEU A 65 5.93 -14.93 -6.07
N ALA A 66 5.58 -14.98 -7.35
CA ALA A 66 4.33 -15.56 -7.83
C ALA A 66 4.63 -16.62 -8.89
N GLY A 67 3.93 -17.73 -8.79
CA GLY A 67 3.97 -18.83 -9.76
C GLY A 67 2.61 -19.03 -10.40
N ASP A 68 2.57 -19.07 -11.73
CA ASP A 68 1.39 -19.35 -12.51
C ASP A 68 1.51 -20.69 -13.23
N ARG A 69 0.42 -21.49 -13.25
CA ARG A 69 0.36 -22.74 -13.97
C ARG A 69 -1.04 -22.96 -14.56
N ARG A 70 -1.08 -23.42 -15.80
CA ARG A 70 -2.33 -23.94 -16.37
C ARG A 70 -2.70 -25.29 -15.74
N VAL A 71 -3.98 -25.43 -15.37
CA VAL A 71 -4.55 -26.64 -14.76
C VAL A 71 -5.75 -27.07 -15.59
N GLY A 72 -5.59 -28.11 -16.36
CA GLY A 72 -6.57 -28.48 -17.38
C GLY A 72 -6.67 -27.43 -18.49
N GLY A 73 -7.54 -27.63 -19.47
CA GLY A 73 -7.62 -26.77 -20.66
C GLY A 73 -8.15 -25.35 -20.42
N ARG A 74 -8.71 -25.05 -19.24
CA ARG A 74 -9.37 -23.76 -18.93
C ARG A 74 -9.10 -23.22 -17.54
N GLY A 75 -8.31 -23.92 -16.75
CA GLY A 75 -7.96 -23.49 -15.39
C GLY A 75 -6.59 -22.85 -15.36
N ARG A 76 -6.41 -21.87 -14.47
CA ARG A 76 -5.12 -21.26 -14.11
C ARG A 76 -5.02 -21.21 -12.60
N LEU A 77 -3.94 -21.74 -12.06
CA LEU A 77 -3.60 -21.67 -10.65
C LEU A 77 -2.42 -20.71 -10.50
N THR A 78 -2.62 -19.70 -9.68
CA THR A 78 -1.57 -18.77 -9.22
C THR A 78 -1.29 -19.08 -7.77
N VAL A 79 -0.03 -19.22 -7.38
CA VAL A 79 0.44 -19.26 -5.99
C VAL A 79 1.35 -18.05 -5.76
N GLN A 80 1.28 -17.43 -4.60
CA GLN A 80 2.09 -16.26 -4.30
C GLN A 80 2.59 -16.26 -2.87
N GLY A 81 3.78 -15.71 -2.68
CA GLY A 81 4.34 -15.38 -1.39
C GLY A 81 4.97 -14.00 -1.42
N MET A 82 4.78 -13.23 -0.36
CA MET A 82 5.39 -11.93 -0.18
C MET A 82 5.95 -11.81 1.23
N LEU A 83 7.13 -11.22 1.34
CA LEU A 83 7.82 -11.01 2.60
C LEU A 83 8.41 -9.59 2.67
N SER A 84 8.60 -9.10 3.92
CA SER A 84 9.35 -7.89 4.21
C SER A 84 10.42 -8.14 5.26
N LEU A 85 11.54 -7.46 5.13
CA LEU A 85 12.59 -7.42 6.15
C LEU A 85 12.48 -6.18 7.05
N GLU A 86 11.41 -5.41 6.94
CA GLU A 86 11.19 -4.21 7.75
C GLU A 86 11.24 -4.47 9.27
N PRO A 87 10.77 -5.61 9.81
CA PRO A 87 10.95 -5.94 11.22
C PRO A 87 12.42 -5.91 11.68
N LEU A 88 13.34 -6.05 10.75
CA LEU A 88 14.79 -6.04 11.00
C LEU A 88 15.46 -4.71 10.62
N THR A 89 14.85 -3.92 9.74
CA THR A 89 15.48 -2.77 9.08
C THR A 89 14.82 -1.43 9.38
N MET A 90 13.66 -1.42 10.05
CA MET A 90 12.98 -0.19 10.45
C MET A 90 13.06 0.03 11.97
N GLY A 91 13.14 1.29 12.37
CA GLY A 91 12.89 1.74 13.73
C GLY A 91 13.87 1.35 14.81
N ARG A 92 15.03 0.84 14.45
CA ARG A 92 16.04 0.48 15.47
C ARG A 92 16.56 1.70 16.24
N TRP A 93 16.56 2.84 15.61
CA TRP A 93 17.09 4.10 16.16
C TRP A 93 16.21 5.26 15.70
N VAL A 94 15.19 5.55 16.47
CA VAL A 94 14.37 6.77 16.31
C VAL A 94 14.87 7.80 17.32
N TYR A 95 15.05 9.02 16.89
CA TYR A 95 15.53 10.12 17.73
C TYR A 95 14.49 11.24 17.77
N ALA A 96 14.25 11.76 18.97
CA ALA A 96 13.46 12.95 19.20
C ALA A 96 14.28 13.96 20.00
N GLY A 97 14.42 15.16 19.48
CA GLY A 97 15.23 16.20 20.14
C GLY A 97 16.69 15.81 20.38
N GLY A 98 17.24 14.89 19.58
CA GLY A 98 18.60 14.37 19.74
C GLY A 98 18.75 13.16 20.65
N GLU A 99 17.69 12.77 21.36
CA GLU A 99 17.70 11.61 22.26
C GLU A 99 17.02 10.40 21.61
N PRO A 100 17.55 9.16 21.81
CA PRO A 100 16.91 7.97 21.29
C PRO A 100 15.59 7.72 22.01
N VAL A 101 14.54 7.41 21.23
CA VAL A 101 13.21 7.13 21.75
C VAL A 101 12.69 5.79 21.22
N GLY A 102 11.87 5.14 22.04
CA GLY A 102 11.17 3.93 21.65
C GLY A 102 11.93 2.64 21.88
N ARG A 103 11.31 1.56 21.44
CA ARG A 103 11.89 0.22 21.47
C ARG A 103 12.70 -0.02 20.19
N PRO A 104 13.60 -1.02 20.17
CA PRO A 104 14.42 -1.33 18.99
C PRO A 104 13.62 -1.75 17.75
N VAL A 105 12.32 -2.02 17.89
CA VAL A 105 11.42 -2.46 16.80
C VAL A 105 10.30 -1.46 16.69
N GLY A 106 10.19 -0.80 15.56
CA GLY A 106 9.18 0.19 15.24
C GLY A 106 9.77 1.24 14.30
N GLY A 107 9.00 1.73 13.37
CA GLY A 107 9.40 2.78 12.41
C GLY A 107 9.22 4.17 12.99
N SER A 108 9.85 5.15 12.39
CA SER A 108 9.47 6.55 12.57
C SER A 108 8.07 6.74 11.96
N PRO A 109 7.04 7.05 12.75
CA PRO A 109 5.72 7.23 12.20
C PRO A 109 5.71 8.47 11.31
N GLN A 110 5.07 8.35 10.16
CA GLN A 110 4.71 9.54 9.42
C GLN A 110 3.86 10.45 10.30
N LEU A 111 4.06 11.76 10.15
CA LEU A 111 3.25 12.76 10.83
C LEU A 111 1.76 12.45 10.64
N PHE A 112 1.01 12.39 11.72
CA PHE A 112 -0.43 12.13 11.79
C PHE A 112 -0.89 10.72 11.39
N GLN A 113 0.00 9.78 11.17
CA GLN A 113 -0.42 8.46 10.68
C GLN A 113 -1.09 7.64 11.77
N THR A 114 -0.49 7.52 12.93
CA THR A 114 -1.06 6.83 14.09
C THR A 114 -0.60 7.51 15.36
N GLY A 115 -1.39 7.35 16.43
CA GLY A 115 -1.07 7.47 17.83
C GLY A 115 0.15 8.30 18.21
N GLU A 116 0.25 9.50 17.68
CA GLU A 116 1.32 10.38 18.07
C GLU A 116 1.20 10.65 19.55
N SER A 117 2.11 10.11 20.33
CA SER A 117 2.10 10.35 21.73
C SER A 117 2.84 11.63 22.06
N TYR A 118 2.53 12.16 23.21
CA TYR A 118 3.03 13.39 23.76
C TYR A 118 3.67 13.13 25.13
N LYS A 119 4.68 13.92 25.53
CA LYS A 119 5.34 13.84 26.84
C LYS A 119 5.97 12.48 27.19
N GLY A 120 7.00 12.13 26.46
CA GLY A 120 7.89 11.03 26.82
C GLY A 120 7.38 9.64 26.47
N THR A 121 6.18 9.53 25.92
CA THR A 121 5.80 8.30 25.23
C THR A 121 6.30 8.39 23.81
N PRO A 122 7.13 7.46 23.36
CA PRO A 122 7.75 7.56 22.06
C PRO A 122 6.73 7.45 20.95
N LEU A 123 6.83 8.34 19.99
CA LEU A 123 6.10 8.31 18.74
C LEU A 123 6.72 7.26 17.82
N VAL A 124 6.68 6.01 18.24
CA VAL A 124 7.12 4.87 17.45
C VAL A 124 5.87 4.12 17.02
N ASN A 125 5.74 3.95 15.73
CA ASN A 125 4.64 3.20 15.18
C ASN A 125 4.98 1.71 15.19
N TYR A 126 4.33 0.95 16.06
CA TYR A 126 4.50 -0.51 16.14
C TYR A 126 3.65 -1.27 15.11
N GLN A 127 2.67 -0.63 14.49
CA GLN A 127 1.90 -1.21 13.39
C GLN A 127 2.67 -1.17 12.07
N HIS A 128 3.66 -0.29 11.96
CA HIS A 128 4.62 -0.23 10.88
C HIS A 128 6.03 -0.34 11.47
N PRO A 129 6.76 -1.35 11.22
CA PRO A 129 7.00 -2.06 9.95
C PRO A 129 5.91 -3.08 9.59
N HIS A 130 5.90 -3.46 8.32
CA HIS A 130 5.09 -4.58 7.83
C HIS A 130 5.54 -5.89 8.47
N ASP A 131 4.65 -6.87 8.48
CA ASP A 131 4.99 -8.21 8.95
C ASP A 131 6.04 -8.87 8.04
N LEU A 132 6.83 -9.77 8.62
CA LEU A 132 7.80 -10.58 7.89
C LEU A 132 7.13 -11.34 6.73
N ILE A 133 5.94 -11.90 6.96
CA ILE A 133 5.11 -12.54 5.93
C ILE A 133 3.95 -11.60 5.60
N MET A 134 4.04 -10.95 4.44
CA MET A 134 3.04 -10.00 3.96
C MET A 134 2.00 -10.65 3.07
N GLY A 135 2.29 -11.81 2.50
CA GLY A 135 1.35 -12.54 1.64
C GLY A 135 1.74 -14.00 1.50
N LEU A 136 0.75 -14.88 1.57
CA LEU A 136 0.91 -16.31 1.31
C LEU A 136 -0.44 -16.90 0.92
N GLY A 137 -0.62 -17.24 -0.35
CA GLY A 137 -1.90 -17.73 -0.80
C GLY A 137 -1.93 -18.27 -2.22
N ALA A 138 -3.12 -18.65 -2.64
CA ALA A 138 -3.39 -19.20 -3.96
C ALA A 138 -4.72 -18.71 -4.55
N THR A 139 -4.74 -18.52 -5.86
CA THR A 139 -5.94 -18.15 -6.62
C THR A 139 -6.11 -19.10 -7.78
N TYR A 140 -7.31 -19.62 -7.94
CA TYR A 140 -7.69 -20.41 -9.10
C TYR A 140 -8.66 -19.61 -9.97
N ARG A 141 -8.38 -19.58 -11.29
CA ARG A 141 -9.23 -18.96 -12.31
C ARG A 141 -9.71 -20.02 -13.27
N LEU A 142 -11.02 -20.05 -13.48
CA LEU A 142 -11.66 -20.91 -14.49
C LEU A 142 -12.15 -20.05 -15.64
N GLU A 143 -11.43 -20.09 -16.75
CA GLU A 143 -11.72 -19.30 -17.96
C GLU A 143 -12.85 -19.94 -18.78
N ARG A 144 -13.86 -19.15 -19.11
CA ARG A 144 -14.94 -19.45 -20.03
C ARG A 144 -14.99 -18.36 -21.11
N PRO A 145 -15.64 -18.57 -22.25
CA PRO A 145 -15.55 -17.63 -23.38
C PRO A 145 -15.91 -16.18 -23.11
N ARG A 146 -16.72 -15.91 -22.09
CA ARG A 146 -17.18 -14.54 -21.75
C ARG A 146 -17.04 -14.20 -20.27
N ILE A 147 -16.71 -15.15 -19.45
CA ILE A 147 -16.67 -15.03 -17.99
C ILE A 147 -15.49 -15.85 -17.47
N THR A 148 -14.72 -15.26 -16.56
CA THR A 148 -13.74 -15.98 -15.75
C THR A 148 -14.24 -16.03 -14.30
N TYR A 149 -14.33 -17.22 -13.74
CA TYR A 149 -14.63 -17.43 -12.32
C TYR A 149 -13.32 -17.40 -11.53
N ILE A 150 -13.35 -16.76 -10.38
CA ILE A 150 -12.20 -16.56 -9.52
C ILE A 150 -12.50 -17.12 -8.14
N VAL A 151 -11.60 -17.90 -7.58
CA VAL A 151 -11.65 -18.38 -6.19
C VAL A 151 -10.25 -18.27 -5.62
N GLY A 152 -10.10 -17.74 -4.42
CA GLY A 152 -8.82 -17.58 -3.76
C GLY A 152 -8.88 -17.88 -2.28
N ALA A 153 -7.76 -18.36 -1.77
CA ALA A 153 -7.53 -18.58 -0.34
C ALA A 153 -6.13 -18.17 0.03
N ASP A 154 -6.03 -17.26 0.99
CA ASP A 154 -4.74 -16.77 1.49
C ASP A 154 -4.68 -17.00 3.00
N LEU A 155 -3.56 -17.54 3.48
CA LEU A 155 -3.24 -17.56 4.90
C LEU A 155 -2.96 -16.13 5.38
N VAL A 156 -2.21 -15.39 4.58
CA VAL A 156 -1.98 -13.94 4.73
C VAL A 156 -2.23 -13.30 3.36
N GLY A 157 -3.03 -12.26 3.30
CA GLY A 157 -3.34 -11.63 2.03
C GLY A 157 -4.21 -10.40 2.13
N SER A 158 -4.69 -9.91 0.98
CA SER A 158 -5.53 -8.73 0.87
C SER A 158 -6.97 -9.12 0.52
N PRO A 159 -7.97 -8.65 1.28
CA PRO A 159 -9.38 -8.86 0.97
C PRO A 159 -9.81 -7.98 -0.22
N THR A 160 -11.04 -8.18 -0.68
CA THR A 160 -11.66 -7.39 -1.76
C THR A 160 -12.17 -6.05 -1.26
N LEU A 161 -11.31 -5.29 -0.56
CA LEU A 161 -11.62 -4.00 0.04
C LEU A 161 -10.51 -3.00 -0.32
N GLY A 162 -10.90 -1.86 -0.86
CA GLY A 162 -9.96 -0.82 -1.25
C GLY A 162 -9.41 -0.95 -2.67
N PRO A 163 -8.65 0.07 -3.11
CA PRO A 163 -7.82 0.00 -4.30
C PRO A 163 -6.64 -0.94 -4.09
N THR A 164 -5.83 -1.15 -5.14
CA THR A 164 -4.53 -1.80 -5.02
C THR A 164 -3.73 -1.15 -3.88
N PRO A 165 -3.12 -1.91 -2.96
CA PRO A 165 -2.33 -1.38 -1.85
C PRO A 165 -1.23 -0.45 -2.33
N PHE A 166 -0.93 0.59 -1.55
CA PHE A 166 -0.03 1.68 -1.97
C PHE A 166 1.33 1.16 -2.48
N MET A 167 1.91 0.15 -1.86
CA MET A 167 3.22 -0.39 -2.23
C MET A 167 3.23 -1.08 -3.62
N HIS A 168 2.06 -1.54 -4.09
CA HIS A 168 1.88 -2.18 -5.39
C HIS A 168 1.22 -1.26 -6.42
N ARG A 169 0.81 -0.06 -6.01
CA ARG A 169 0.16 0.92 -6.88
C ARG A 169 1.23 1.71 -7.62
N ASP A 170 1.17 1.73 -8.95
CA ASP A 170 2.18 2.39 -9.80
C ASP A 170 2.40 3.86 -9.45
N THR A 171 1.38 4.53 -8.92
CA THR A 171 1.42 5.92 -8.49
C THR A 171 2.14 6.15 -7.16
N ALA A 172 2.33 5.12 -6.35
CA ALA A 172 2.89 5.24 -5.00
C ALA A 172 4.22 4.50 -4.80
N ARG A 173 4.57 3.59 -5.71
CA ARG A 173 5.70 2.68 -5.53
C ARG A 173 7.08 3.33 -5.50
N ASP A 174 7.21 4.54 -5.99
CA ASP A 174 8.46 5.32 -5.95
C ASP A 174 8.53 6.26 -4.73
N ASN A 175 7.45 6.32 -3.94
CA ASN A 175 7.36 7.10 -2.70
C ASN A 175 7.54 6.18 -1.48
N PRO A 176 8.62 6.33 -0.67
CA PRO A 176 8.80 5.49 0.53
C PRO A 176 7.73 5.75 1.59
N GLN A 177 7.07 6.90 1.53
CA GLN A 177 6.13 7.31 2.56
C GLN A 177 4.75 6.67 2.37
N VAL A 178 4.26 6.00 3.42
CA VAL A 178 2.88 5.48 3.45
C VAL A 178 1.88 6.64 3.34
N PRO A 179 0.80 6.53 2.55
CA PRO A 179 -0.22 7.58 2.50
C PRO A 179 -0.89 7.78 3.86
N LEU A 180 -1.18 9.01 4.24
CA LEU A 180 -2.00 9.29 5.44
C LEU A 180 -3.40 8.67 5.31
N THR A 181 -3.90 8.59 4.07
CA THR A 181 -5.19 7.98 3.73
C THR A 181 -5.20 6.45 3.71
N HIS A 182 -4.07 5.79 4.01
CA HIS A 182 -3.94 4.34 4.07
C HIS A 182 -5.06 3.67 4.91
N HIS A 183 -5.33 4.20 6.11
CA HIS A 183 -6.39 3.68 7.00
C HIS A 183 -7.83 3.88 6.47
N PHE A 184 -8.01 4.65 5.40
CA PHE A 184 -9.31 4.80 4.72
C PHE A 184 -9.43 3.93 3.48
N LEU A 185 -8.29 3.52 2.89
CA LEU A 185 -8.24 2.92 1.57
C LEU A 185 -7.82 1.44 1.60
N ASP A 186 -6.65 1.15 2.15
CA ASP A 186 -5.95 -0.11 1.92
C ASP A 186 -5.22 -0.69 3.15
N SER A 187 -5.53 -0.27 4.38
CA SER A 187 -4.88 -0.79 5.60
C SER A 187 -5.09 -2.29 5.83
N THR A 188 -6.15 -2.86 5.26
CA THR A 188 -6.42 -4.31 5.35
C THR A 188 -5.60 -5.15 4.36
N HIS A 189 -4.59 -4.58 3.68
CA HIS A 189 -3.81 -5.30 2.65
C HIS A 189 -2.98 -6.47 3.20
N ILE A 190 -2.71 -6.50 4.48
CA ILE A 190 -2.11 -7.63 5.19
C ILE A 190 -3.09 -8.07 6.26
N THR A 191 -3.85 -9.11 5.99
CA THR A 191 -4.73 -9.74 6.98
C THR A 191 -4.66 -11.26 6.88
N THR A 192 -5.14 -11.96 7.88
CA THR A 192 -5.03 -13.41 7.96
C THR A 192 -6.36 -14.10 7.67
N GLY A 193 -6.30 -15.24 6.97
CA GLY A 193 -7.46 -16.06 6.67
C GLY A 193 -8.41 -15.42 5.65
N VAL A 194 -7.91 -15.03 4.47
CA VAL A 194 -8.75 -14.46 3.41
C VAL A 194 -9.30 -15.57 2.52
N LEU A 195 -10.61 -15.66 2.40
CA LEU A 195 -11.29 -16.44 1.37
C LEU A 195 -12.00 -15.47 0.44
N ARG A 196 -11.82 -15.64 -0.88
CA ARG A 196 -12.43 -14.77 -1.88
C ARG A 196 -13.04 -15.56 -3.03
N ALA A 197 -14.10 -15.00 -3.60
CA ALA A 197 -14.72 -15.50 -4.82
C ALA A 197 -15.16 -14.33 -5.69
N GLY A 198 -15.15 -14.53 -7.01
CA GLY A 198 -15.55 -13.49 -7.95
C GLY A 198 -15.73 -13.98 -9.37
N VAL A 199 -16.10 -13.01 -10.20
CA VAL A 199 -16.25 -13.20 -11.65
C VAL A 199 -15.66 -11.99 -12.37
N ASP A 200 -15.03 -12.22 -13.50
CA ASP A 200 -14.60 -11.19 -14.46
C ASP A 200 -15.32 -11.40 -15.78
N ALA A 201 -15.87 -10.35 -16.34
CA ALA A 201 -16.55 -10.37 -17.62
C ALA A 201 -16.28 -9.08 -18.39
N GLY A 202 -15.43 -9.18 -19.42
CA GLY A 202 -15.16 -8.07 -20.34
C GLY A 202 -14.52 -6.84 -19.68
N GLY A 203 -13.67 -7.05 -18.66
CA GLY A 203 -13.00 -5.99 -17.91
C GLY A 203 -13.82 -5.43 -16.76
N VAL A 204 -14.98 -6.03 -16.45
CA VAL A 204 -15.74 -5.77 -15.21
C VAL A 204 -15.53 -6.95 -14.27
N THR A 205 -15.04 -6.69 -13.08
CA THR A 205 -14.80 -7.71 -12.04
C THR A 205 -15.73 -7.47 -10.86
N LEU A 206 -16.39 -8.52 -10.39
CA LEU A 206 -17.17 -8.50 -9.15
C LEU A 206 -16.60 -9.55 -8.21
N GLU A 207 -16.21 -9.15 -7.01
CA GLU A 207 -15.58 -10.01 -6.02
C GLU A 207 -16.15 -9.80 -4.64
N ALA A 208 -16.11 -10.84 -3.82
CA ALA A 208 -16.40 -10.77 -2.40
C ALA A 208 -15.37 -11.58 -1.61
N SER A 209 -15.14 -11.21 -0.38
CA SER A 209 -14.23 -11.91 0.53
C SER A 209 -14.75 -11.93 1.96
N VAL A 210 -14.30 -12.95 2.72
CA VAL A 210 -14.38 -13.01 4.17
C VAL A 210 -12.97 -13.16 4.73
N PHE A 211 -12.70 -12.50 5.86
CA PHE A 211 -11.33 -12.39 6.38
C PHE A 211 -11.34 -11.98 7.86
N ARG A 212 -10.16 -11.93 8.50
CA ARG A 212 -9.99 -11.33 9.82
C ARG A 212 -9.99 -9.80 9.69
N GLY A 213 -10.85 -9.13 10.43
CA GLY A 213 -10.97 -7.66 10.38
C GLY A 213 -9.91 -6.90 11.17
N GLU A 214 -9.44 -7.49 12.26
CA GLU A 214 -8.41 -6.91 13.13
C GLU A 214 -7.08 -6.79 12.40
N GLU A 215 -6.44 -5.64 12.47
CA GLU A 215 -5.10 -5.41 11.91
C GLU A 215 -4.04 -6.29 12.59
N PRO A 216 -2.90 -6.56 11.95
CA PRO A 216 -1.82 -7.35 12.53
C PRO A 216 -1.35 -6.79 13.88
N ASN A 217 -1.03 -7.69 14.82
CA ASN A 217 -0.52 -7.32 16.13
C ASN A 217 0.92 -6.77 16.07
N ASP A 218 1.46 -6.30 17.20
CA ASP A 218 2.82 -5.72 17.28
C ASP A 218 3.97 -6.73 17.06
N ASN A 219 3.69 -8.02 17.00
CA ASN A 219 4.70 -9.06 16.73
C ASN A 219 4.83 -9.30 15.23
N ARG A 220 5.70 -8.57 14.58
CA ARG A 220 5.90 -8.57 13.12
C ARG A 220 6.52 -9.84 12.53
N VAL A 221 6.83 -10.84 13.35
CA VAL A 221 7.44 -12.11 12.88
C VAL A 221 6.52 -13.32 13.04
N ASN A 222 5.31 -13.15 13.61
CA ASN A 222 4.32 -14.20 13.68
C ASN A 222 3.31 -14.12 12.51
N ILE A 223 2.45 -15.10 12.42
CA ILE A 223 1.22 -15.07 11.63
C ILE A 223 0.08 -15.15 12.63
N ASP A 224 -0.77 -14.14 12.63
CA ASP A 224 -1.93 -14.10 13.51
C ASP A 224 -2.91 -15.22 13.19
N ARG A 225 -3.69 -15.62 14.19
CA ARG A 225 -4.69 -16.67 14.01
C ARG A 225 -5.76 -16.23 13.02
N PRO A 226 -6.00 -16.95 11.92
CA PRO A 226 -7.07 -16.66 11.00
C PRO A 226 -8.44 -16.63 11.66
N ARG A 227 -9.25 -15.64 11.29
CA ARG A 227 -10.66 -15.50 11.63
C ARG A 227 -11.42 -15.09 10.39
N LEU A 228 -12.70 -15.43 10.30
CA LEU A 228 -13.57 -15.03 9.20
C LEU A 228 -14.73 -14.22 9.79
N ASP A 229 -14.39 -13.14 10.48
CA ASP A 229 -15.31 -12.28 11.24
C ASP A 229 -15.70 -11.00 10.50
N SER A 230 -15.10 -10.77 9.35
CA SER A 230 -15.29 -9.59 8.52
C SER A 230 -15.56 -9.97 7.07
N TRP A 231 -16.17 -9.06 6.33
CA TRP A 231 -16.48 -9.27 4.91
C TRP A 231 -16.36 -8.01 4.10
N ALA A 232 -16.09 -8.15 2.82
CA ALA A 232 -16.08 -7.07 1.85
C ALA A 232 -16.51 -7.53 0.47
N ALA A 233 -16.95 -6.57 -0.35
CA ALA A 233 -17.22 -6.76 -1.77
C ALA A 233 -16.64 -5.60 -2.57
N ARG A 234 -16.21 -5.91 -3.81
CA ARG A 234 -15.61 -4.95 -4.73
C ARG A 234 -16.16 -5.15 -6.14
N ALA A 235 -16.54 -4.04 -6.78
CA ALA A 235 -16.75 -3.95 -8.21
C ALA A 235 -15.56 -3.22 -8.82
N GLY A 236 -14.90 -3.83 -9.78
CA GLY A 236 -13.78 -3.30 -10.53
C GLY A 236 -14.13 -3.13 -12.00
N TRP A 237 -13.48 -2.17 -12.65
CA TRP A 237 -13.55 -1.97 -14.09
C TRP A 237 -12.18 -1.60 -14.63
N ARG A 238 -11.81 -2.19 -15.79
CA ARG A 238 -10.56 -1.86 -16.50
C ARG A 238 -10.81 -1.79 -17.99
N ARG A 239 -10.32 -0.72 -18.62
CA ARG A 239 -10.35 -0.56 -20.07
C ARG A 239 -9.20 0.30 -20.57
N GLY A 240 -8.30 -0.28 -21.35
CA GLY A 240 -7.10 0.41 -21.80
C GLY A 240 -6.24 0.86 -20.62
N ALA A 241 -5.86 2.12 -20.60
CA ALA A 241 -5.08 2.73 -19.52
C ALA A 241 -5.90 3.10 -18.27
N TRP A 242 -7.20 2.91 -18.25
CA TRP A 242 -8.08 3.32 -17.17
C TRP A 242 -8.53 2.13 -16.33
N GLN A 243 -8.58 2.34 -15.04
CA GLN A 243 -9.16 1.42 -14.07
C GLN A 243 -10.00 2.18 -13.05
N ALA A 244 -11.04 1.52 -12.52
CA ALA A 244 -11.86 2.07 -11.45
C ALA A 244 -12.31 0.95 -10.52
N GLN A 245 -12.56 1.29 -9.27
CA GLN A 245 -13.19 0.37 -8.31
C GLN A 245 -14.12 1.12 -7.36
N LEU A 246 -15.12 0.38 -6.88
CA LEU A 246 -15.96 0.71 -5.76
C LEU A 246 -15.99 -0.51 -4.84
N SER A 247 -15.70 -0.33 -3.56
CA SER A 247 -15.78 -1.42 -2.59
C SER A 247 -16.38 -0.97 -1.28
N GLY A 248 -16.90 -1.94 -0.55
CA GLY A 248 -17.41 -1.71 0.80
C GLY A 248 -17.35 -2.99 1.62
N GLY A 249 -17.22 -2.84 2.93
CA GLY A 249 -17.12 -3.97 3.83
C GLY A 249 -17.38 -3.60 5.29
N ARG A 250 -17.61 -4.62 6.10
CA ARG A 250 -17.67 -4.51 7.56
C ARG A 250 -16.43 -5.19 8.15
N LEU A 251 -15.74 -4.45 9.00
CA LEU A 251 -14.56 -4.86 9.74
C LEU A 251 -14.96 -5.06 11.20
N HIS A 252 -14.67 -6.22 11.74
CA HIS A 252 -14.87 -6.52 13.15
C HIS A 252 -13.64 -6.05 13.93
N GLN A 253 -13.81 -5.03 14.78
CA GLN A 253 -12.77 -4.50 15.68
C GLN A 253 -11.40 -4.36 14.99
N PRO A 254 -11.28 -3.51 13.94
CA PRO A 254 -10.05 -3.43 13.16
C PRO A 254 -8.85 -2.94 13.99
N GLU A 255 -9.09 -2.07 14.98
CA GLU A 255 -8.06 -1.55 15.87
C GLU A 255 -8.08 -2.31 17.20
N TRP A 256 -6.95 -2.87 17.61
CA TRP A 256 -6.87 -3.68 18.83
C TRP A 256 -7.21 -2.94 20.13
N PHE A 257 -7.07 -1.61 20.13
CA PHE A 257 -7.36 -0.75 21.28
C PHE A 257 -8.79 -0.21 21.28
N GLU A 258 -9.54 -0.39 20.18
CA GLU A 258 -10.92 0.04 20.03
C GLU A 258 -11.87 -1.15 19.80
N PRO A 259 -12.74 -1.47 20.76
CA PRO A 259 -13.62 -2.64 20.65
C PRO A 259 -14.86 -2.37 19.79
N TYR A 260 -14.69 -1.65 18.68
CA TYR A 260 -15.81 -1.24 17.82
C TYR A 260 -15.66 -1.79 16.41
N ASP A 261 -16.78 -2.21 15.85
CA ASP A 261 -16.84 -2.55 14.43
C ASP A 261 -16.83 -1.27 13.58
N MET A 262 -16.38 -1.44 12.34
CA MET A 262 -16.30 -0.36 11.37
C MET A 262 -16.91 -0.81 10.04
N THR A 263 -17.57 0.12 9.34
CA THR A 263 -17.86 -0.04 7.91
C THR A 263 -16.93 0.86 7.13
N ARG A 264 -16.28 0.29 6.10
CA ARG A 264 -15.45 1.05 5.17
C ARG A 264 -16.04 1.03 3.77
N TRP A 265 -16.06 2.19 3.13
CA TRP A 265 -16.38 2.36 1.71
C TRP A 265 -15.21 3.00 1.01
N THR A 266 -14.90 2.56 -0.20
CA THR A 266 -13.84 3.16 -1.01
C THR A 266 -14.25 3.26 -2.47
N ALA A 267 -13.76 4.29 -3.14
CA ALA A 267 -13.84 4.42 -4.58
C ALA A 267 -12.50 4.95 -5.12
N SER A 268 -12.08 4.47 -6.27
CA SER A 268 -10.90 5.02 -6.94
C SER A 268 -11.00 4.95 -8.45
N VAL A 269 -10.29 5.86 -9.11
CA VAL A 269 -10.03 5.86 -10.54
C VAL A 269 -8.53 5.98 -10.73
N GLY A 270 -7.96 5.10 -11.53
CA GLY A 270 -6.54 5.07 -11.91
C GLY A 270 -6.36 5.22 -13.41
N TYR A 271 -5.27 5.85 -13.77
CA TYR A 271 -4.76 5.94 -15.14
C TYR A 271 -3.32 5.44 -15.17
N ASP A 272 -3.02 4.51 -16.05
CA ASP A 272 -1.68 4.00 -16.32
C ASP A 272 -1.43 4.03 -17.84
N GLY A 273 -0.75 5.07 -18.26
CA GLY A 273 -0.57 5.34 -19.69
C GLY A 273 0.60 6.27 -19.95
N ALA A 274 0.42 7.23 -20.85
CA ALA A 274 1.46 8.20 -21.20
C ALA A 274 0.88 9.59 -21.44
N ILE A 275 1.67 10.60 -21.09
CA ILE A 275 1.46 12.00 -21.49
C ILE A 275 2.70 12.50 -22.23
N ALA A 276 2.51 13.06 -23.43
CA ALA A 276 3.61 13.52 -24.30
C ALA A 276 4.71 12.42 -24.47
N SER A 277 4.29 11.16 -24.67
CA SER A 277 5.14 9.98 -24.82
C SER A 277 5.96 9.61 -23.58
N ARG A 278 5.64 10.16 -22.42
CA ARG A 278 6.27 9.81 -21.12
C ARG A 278 5.29 8.98 -20.29
N PRO A 279 5.71 7.84 -19.74
CA PRO A 279 4.87 7.05 -18.86
C PRO A 279 4.37 7.89 -17.68
N LEU A 280 3.07 7.81 -17.43
CA LEU A 280 2.36 8.49 -16.35
C LEU A 280 1.39 7.52 -15.72
N ALA A 281 1.51 7.33 -14.42
CA ALA A 281 0.48 6.74 -13.59
C ALA A 281 -0.17 7.84 -12.72
N ALA A 282 -1.49 7.80 -12.57
CA ALA A 282 -2.23 8.73 -11.70
C ALA A 282 -3.39 8.00 -11.02
N THR A 283 -3.65 8.30 -9.76
CA THR A 283 -4.75 7.73 -8.98
C THR A 283 -5.48 8.83 -8.22
N LEU A 284 -6.79 8.85 -8.36
CA LEU A 284 -7.70 9.58 -7.47
C LEU A 284 -8.49 8.55 -6.66
N ALA A 285 -8.49 8.68 -5.33
CA ALA A 285 -9.20 7.78 -4.45
C ALA A 285 -9.91 8.53 -3.32
N TRP A 286 -11.00 7.91 -2.85
CA TRP A 286 -11.75 8.30 -1.68
C TRP A 286 -12.01 7.08 -0.82
N GLY A 287 -11.93 7.26 0.50
CA GLY A 287 -12.33 6.27 1.48
C GLY A 287 -13.10 6.92 2.62
N GLN A 288 -14.05 6.16 3.16
CA GLN A 288 -14.85 6.57 4.32
C GLN A 288 -14.87 5.43 5.33
N ASN A 289 -14.54 5.75 6.56
CA ASN A 289 -14.75 4.90 7.72
C ASN A 289 -15.96 5.39 8.51
N ARG A 290 -16.82 4.46 8.90
CA ARG A 290 -17.92 4.69 9.83
C ARG A 290 -17.79 3.71 10.98
N GLU A 291 -17.41 4.23 12.11
CA GLU A 291 -17.25 3.47 13.35
C GLU A 291 -18.59 3.32 14.07
N PHE A 292 -18.80 2.14 14.64
CA PHE A 292 -20.00 1.85 15.45
C PHE A 292 -19.75 2.15 16.92
N THR A 293 -19.10 3.28 17.20
CA THR A 293 -18.87 3.77 18.55
C THR A 293 -20.13 4.47 19.10
N PRO A 294 -20.23 4.68 20.42
CA PRO A 294 -21.28 5.54 21.01
C PRO A 294 -21.30 6.94 20.40
N PHE A 295 -20.16 7.42 19.90
CA PHE A 295 -19.99 8.75 19.29
C PHE A 295 -20.22 8.77 17.78
N ARG A 296 -20.40 7.61 17.14
CA ARG A 296 -20.73 7.43 15.71
C ARG A 296 -19.86 8.27 14.77
N GLY A 297 -18.57 8.07 14.85
CA GLY A 297 -17.61 8.78 14.01
C GLY A 297 -17.76 8.43 12.52
N ILE A 298 -17.82 9.44 11.66
CA ILE A 298 -17.63 9.29 10.22
C ILE A 298 -16.41 10.11 9.86
N SER A 299 -15.44 9.45 9.27
CA SER A 299 -14.21 10.07 8.79
C SER A 299 -13.99 9.76 7.31
N ASN A 300 -13.41 10.71 6.59
CA ASN A 300 -13.14 10.58 5.17
C ASN A 300 -11.66 10.83 4.88
N GLY A 301 -11.17 10.13 3.86
CA GLY A 301 -9.85 10.35 3.29
C GLY A 301 -9.95 10.51 1.77
N TYR A 302 -9.20 11.45 1.21
CA TYR A 302 -9.10 11.73 -0.21
C TYR A 302 -7.63 11.72 -0.61
N LEU A 303 -7.34 11.10 -1.74
CA LEU A 303 -5.98 10.93 -2.26
C LEU A 303 -5.94 11.30 -3.74
N LEU A 304 -4.98 12.10 -4.11
CA LEU A 304 -4.53 12.28 -5.49
C LEU A 304 -3.03 12.03 -5.51
N GLU A 305 -2.59 11.06 -6.29
CA GLU A 305 -1.16 10.78 -6.45
C GLU A 305 -0.82 10.51 -7.91
N ALA A 306 0.40 10.82 -8.29
CA ALA A 306 0.91 10.60 -9.63
C ALA A 306 2.40 10.29 -9.61
N ASP A 307 2.82 9.48 -10.59
CA ASP A 307 4.19 9.14 -10.89
C ASP A 307 4.44 9.37 -12.38
N LEU A 308 5.40 10.23 -12.69
CA LEU A 308 5.78 10.59 -14.06
C LEU A 308 7.22 10.20 -14.32
N ARG A 309 7.46 9.32 -15.26
CA ARG A 309 8.80 9.08 -15.80
C ARG A 309 9.24 10.24 -16.68
N ALA A 310 9.82 11.26 -16.08
CA ALA A 310 10.23 12.48 -16.77
C ALA A 310 11.35 12.25 -17.79
N SER A 311 12.18 11.21 -17.61
CA SER A 311 13.19 10.73 -18.57
C SER A 311 13.45 9.24 -18.38
N ALA A 312 14.30 8.63 -19.21
CA ALA A 312 14.70 7.23 -19.06
C ALA A 312 15.31 6.90 -17.67
N MET A 313 15.87 7.91 -16.99
CA MET A 313 16.58 7.76 -15.71
C MET A 313 15.98 8.62 -14.57
N THR A 314 14.87 9.30 -14.79
CA THR A 314 14.33 10.22 -13.77
C THR A 314 12.83 10.04 -13.67
N THR A 315 12.36 9.74 -12.47
CA THR A 315 10.96 9.74 -12.09
C THR A 315 10.68 10.92 -11.17
N VAL A 316 9.54 11.57 -11.34
CA VAL A 316 9.00 12.60 -10.44
C VAL A 316 7.66 12.10 -9.95
N TYR A 317 7.45 12.13 -8.66
CA TYR A 317 6.20 11.71 -8.07
C TYR A 317 5.63 12.78 -7.13
N GLY A 318 4.33 12.73 -6.92
CA GLY A 318 3.67 13.64 -6.01
C GLY A 318 2.40 13.04 -5.43
N ARG A 319 2.02 13.52 -4.25
CA ARG A 319 0.81 13.11 -3.54
C ARG A 319 0.17 14.30 -2.85
N VAL A 320 -1.12 14.42 -2.98
CA VAL A 320 -1.97 15.36 -2.23
C VAL A 320 -3.02 14.55 -1.51
N GLU A 321 -3.15 14.78 -0.22
CA GLU A 321 -4.13 14.07 0.60
C GLU A 321 -4.99 15.06 1.39
N ALA A 322 -6.20 14.64 1.72
CA ALA A 322 -7.06 15.28 2.71
C ALA A 322 -7.67 14.19 3.58
N ALA A 323 -7.38 14.20 4.86
CA ALA A 323 -7.85 13.18 5.78
C ALA A 323 -8.36 13.80 7.07
N ARG A 324 -9.55 13.36 7.51
CA ARG A 324 -10.03 13.65 8.85
C ARG A 324 -9.53 12.54 9.76
N LYS A 325 -8.45 12.82 10.47
CA LYS A 325 -7.79 11.86 11.36
C LYS A 325 -8.10 12.13 12.81
N GLU A 326 -8.28 11.08 13.55
CA GLU A 326 -8.20 11.14 14.99
C GLU A 326 -6.73 11.24 15.39
N ILE A 327 -6.40 12.26 16.20
CA ILE A 327 -5.05 12.46 16.72
C ILE A 327 -5.02 11.92 18.14
N LEU A 328 -4.54 10.69 18.26
CA LEU A 328 -4.35 10.03 19.54
C LEU A 328 -3.16 10.66 20.26
N GLY A 329 -3.29 10.91 21.55
CA GLY A 329 -2.16 11.12 22.44
C GLY A 329 -1.62 12.54 22.56
N LEU A 330 -2.31 13.56 22.11
CA LEU A 330 -1.97 14.95 22.46
C LEU A 330 -2.25 15.25 23.95
N GLY A 331 -1.55 14.54 24.82
CA GLY A 331 -1.54 14.86 26.25
C GLY A 331 -2.28 13.92 27.18
N PHE A 332 -2.97 12.90 26.69
CA PHE A 332 -3.69 11.96 27.54
C PHE A 332 -3.67 10.54 27.01
N HIS A 333 -2.87 9.68 27.67
CA HIS A 333 -3.12 8.28 27.74
C HIS A 333 -3.04 7.80 29.19
N PRO A 334 -4.20 7.75 29.87
CA PRO A 334 -4.42 6.55 30.66
C PRO A 334 -5.09 5.52 29.74
N ARG A 335 -4.60 4.29 29.74
CA ARG A 335 -5.33 3.13 29.25
C ARG A 335 -6.68 3.10 29.96
N GLY A 336 -7.73 3.59 29.30
CA GLY A 336 -9.06 3.66 29.92
C GLY A 336 -10.06 4.35 29.01
N PHE A 337 -11.21 3.74 28.87
CA PHE A 337 -12.40 4.22 28.18
C PHE A 337 -12.72 5.69 28.49
N GLY A 338 -12.98 6.49 27.46
CA GLY A 338 -13.59 7.80 27.62
C GLY A 338 -12.75 9.02 27.26
N HIS A 339 -11.81 8.90 26.31
CA HIS A 339 -11.08 10.06 25.80
C HIS A 339 -11.90 10.83 24.78
N PRO A 340 -11.88 12.19 24.82
CA PRO A 340 -12.44 12.95 23.73
C PRO A 340 -11.67 12.62 22.46
N HIS A 341 -12.34 12.04 21.48
CA HIS A 341 -11.81 11.83 20.14
C HIS A 341 -11.56 13.19 19.51
N ILE A 342 -10.29 13.56 19.34
CA ILE A 342 -9.90 14.82 18.70
C ILE A 342 -9.67 14.51 17.21
N TYR A 343 -10.67 14.86 16.39
CA TYR A 343 -10.54 14.78 14.93
C TYR A 343 -10.00 16.08 14.38
N SER A 344 -9.04 15.98 13.50
CA SER A 344 -8.48 17.11 12.78
C SER A 344 -8.47 16.84 11.27
N ASP A 345 -8.74 17.87 10.49
CA ASP A 345 -8.59 17.84 9.05
C ASP A 345 -7.12 18.16 8.70
N ILE A 346 -6.45 17.23 8.04
CA ILE A 346 -5.03 17.28 7.72
C ILE A 346 -4.85 17.11 6.22
N HIS A 347 -4.02 17.98 5.63
CA HIS A 347 -3.75 17.99 4.21
C HIS A 347 -2.23 17.92 3.95
N PRO A 348 -1.65 16.72 3.76
CA PRO A 348 -0.27 16.54 3.31
C PRO A 348 -0.13 16.84 1.82
N TYR A 349 1.00 17.48 1.47
CA TYR A 349 1.42 17.75 0.08
C TYR A 349 2.85 17.25 -0.07
N THR A 350 3.02 16.18 -0.82
CA THR A 350 4.34 15.54 -1.05
C THR A 350 4.78 15.74 -2.48
N LEU A 351 6.06 16.07 -2.66
CA LEU A 351 6.73 16.09 -3.95
C LEU A 351 8.09 15.45 -3.82
N GLY A 352 8.41 14.52 -4.71
CA GLY A 352 9.66 13.80 -4.71
C GLY A 352 10.17 13.47 -6.10
N ALA A 353 11.41 13.02 -6.15
CA ALA A 353 12.03 12.55 -7.37
C ALA A 353 13.07 11.47 -7.09
N ILE A 354 13.27 10.59 -8.09
CA ILE A 354 14.32 9.58 -8.11
C ILE A 354 15.14 9.73 -9.38
N ARG A 355 16.47 9.70 -9.23
CA ARG A 355 17.40 9.55 -10.33
C ARG A 355 18.01 8.17 -10.30
N ASP A 356 17.70 7.33 -11.31
CA ASP A 356 18.38 6.06 -11.51
C ASP A 356 19.85 6.32 -11.85
N LEU A 357 20.74 5.68 -11.12
CA LEU A 357 22.19 5.72 -11.32
C LEU A 357 22.68 4.52 -12.12
N LEU A 358 22.02 3.38 -11.92
CA LEU A 358 22.37 2.12 -12.56
C LEU A 358 21.09 1.41 -13.02
N VAL A 359 21.06 1.00 -14.28
CA VAL A 359 20.05 0.12 -14.85
C VAL A 359 20.75 -1.11 -15.39
N SER A 360 20.43 -2.27 -14.84
CA SER A 360 21.10 -3.53 -15.14
C SER A 360 20.12 -4.70 -15.26
N ARG A 361 20.63 -5.88 -15.55
CA ARG A 361 19.82 -7.12 -15.50
C ARG A 361 19.28 -7.43 -14.09
N TRP A 362 19.88 -6.87 -13.04
CA TRP A 362 19.47 -7.07 -11.65
C TRP A 362 18.44 -6.04 -11.16
N GLY A 363 18.08 -5.09 -12.02
CA GLY A 363 17.15 -4.03 -11.69
C GLY A 363 17.72 -2.63 -11.81
N ARG A 364 17.07 -1.72 -11.12
CA ARG A 364 17.41 -0.29 -11.10
C ARG A 364 17.86 0.10 -9.70
N VAL A 365 18.98 0.81 -9.62
CA VAL A 365 19.45 1.46 -8.39
C VAL A 365 19.44 2.95 -8.62
N GLY A 366 18.81 3.70 -7.74
CA GLY A 366 18.67 5.14 -7.83
C GLY A 366 18.83 5.83 -6.48
N VAL A 367 19.06 7.12 -6.54
CA VAL A 367 18.99 8.02 -5.39
C VAL A 367 17.76 8.89 -5.52
N GLY A 368 17.05 9.08 -4.43
CA GLY A 368 15.83 9.88 -4.40
C GLY A 368 15.70 10.71 -3.14
N GLY A 369 14.71 11.57 -3.16
CA GLY A 369 14.28 12.32 -2.01
C GLY A 369 12.92 12.96 -2.25
N ASP A 370 12.26 13.29 -1.15
CA ASP A 370 10.99 13.99 -1.15
C ASP A 370 10.89 14.96 0.02
N ILE A 371 9.93 15.85 -0.09
CA ILE A 371 9.51 16.73 0.97
C ILE A 371 7.99 16.69 1.08
N THR A 372 7.47 16.65 2.31
CA THR A 372 6.06 16.81 2.62
C THR A 372 5.85 18.02 3.52
N VAL A 373 4.91 18.87 3.13
CA VAL A 373 4.40 19.97 3.94
C VAL A 373 2.96 19.71 4.31
N TYR A 374 2.52 20.24 5.46
CA TYR A 374 1.20 19.94 6.01
C TYR A 374 0.40 21.21 6.24
N SER A 375 -0.86 21.20 5.82
CA SER A 375 -1.88 22.14 6.25
C SER A 375 -2.86 21.40 7.17
N MET A 376 -3.35 22.09 8.21
CA MET A 376 -4.20 21.46 9.23
C MET A 376 -5.17 22.48 9.84
N SER A 377 -6.13 21.99 10.58
CA SER A 377 -7.09 22.81 11.32
C SER A 377 -6.39 23.62 12.44
N ARG A 378 -6.99 24.74 12.81
CA ARG A 378 -6.39 25.73 13.76
C ARG A 378 -6.13 25.18 15.14
N ASP A 379 -6.93 24.26 15.61
CA ASP A 379 -6.78 23.59 16.91
C ASP A 379 -5.50 22.75 16.99
N MET A 380 -4.99 22.30 15.83
CA MET A 380 -3.75 21.54 15.73
C MET A 380 -2.52 22.43 15.55
N ALA A 381 -2.67 23.69 15.14
CA ALA A 381 -1.56 24.59 14.84
C ALA A 381 -0.61 24.78 16.03
N SER A 382 -1.12 24.83 17.26
CA SER A 382 -0.31 24.95 18.49
C SER A 382 0.66 23.79 18.70
N TYR A 383 0.44 22.63 18.06
CA TYR A 383 1.26 21.42 18.20
C TYR A 383 2.08 21.10 16.94
N TYR A 384 1.61 21.56 15.77
CA TYR A 384 2.13 21.11 14.49
C TYR A 384 2.39 22.23 13.49
N GLU A 385 2.23 23.50 13.87
CA GLU A 385 2.50 24.63 12.97
C GLU A 385 3.92 24.55 12.40
N GLY A 386 4.03 24.68 11.08
CA GLY A 386 5.30 24.56 10.38
C GLY A 386 5.85 23.13 10.29
N SER A 387 5.03 22.11 10.60
CA SER A 387 5.41 20.71 10.43
C SER A 387 5.75 20.40 8.98
N LYS A 388 6.81 19.63 8.81
CA LYS A 388 7.27 19.13 7.52
C LYS A 388 8.10 17.88 7.73
N SER A 389 8.18 17.07 6.69
CA SER A 389 9.08 15.91 6.64
C SER A 389 9.85 15.90 5.33
N PHE A 390 10.97 15.21 5.33
CA PHE A 390 11.72 14.90 4.12
C PHE A 390 12.38 13.53 4.23
N HIS A 391 12.58 12.86 3.08
CA HIS A 391 13.38 11.68 2.96
C HIS A 391 14.53 11.91 1.99
N VAL A 392 15.66 11.25 2.27
CA VAL A 392 16.76 11.07 1.33
C VAL A 392 17.15 9.61 1.35
N PHE A 393 17.08 8.94 0.20
CA PHE A 393 17.18 7.50 0.14
C PHE A 393 17.88 6.97 -1.10
N LEU A 394 18.41 5.76 -0.99
CA LEU A 394 18.73 4.87 -2.08
C LEU A 394 17.51 3.98 -2.34
N ARG A 395 17.17 3.75 -3.60
CA ARG A 395 16.18 2.78 -4.02
C ARG A 395 16.84 1.69 -4.84
N TRP A 396 16.56 0.44 -4.50
CA TRP A 396 16.79 -0.70 -5.38
C TRP A 396 15.47 -1.34 -5.73
N ARG A 397 15.18 -1.42 -7.03
CA ARG A 397 14.03 -2.11 -7.57
C ARG A 397 14.51 -3.25 -8.44
N PRO A 398 14.31 -4.50 -8.02
CA PRO A 398 14.63 -5.67 -8.83
C PRO A 398 13.96 -5.58 -10.20
N ARG A 399 14.58 -6.16 -11.20
CA ARG A 399 13.89 -6.34 -12.48
C ARG A 399 12.79 -7.36 -12.28
N VAL A 400 11.56 -7.00 -12.68
CA VAL A 400 10.48 -7.98 -12.77
C VAL A 400 10.91 -9.02 -13.81
N THR A 401 11.20 -10.22 -13.38
CA THR A 401 11.56 -11.34 -14.27
C THR A 401 10.32 -12.17 -14.46
N SER A 402 9.73 -12.15 -15.64
CA SER A 402 8.82 -13.19 -16.08
C SER A 402 9.63 -14.33 -16.68
N THR A 403 9.38 -15.54 -16.16
CA THR A 403 9.83 -16.84 -16.68
C THR A 403 11.15 -17.38 -16.16
N ILE A 404 11.10 -18.07 -15.03
CA ILE A 404 11.98 -19.20 -14.74
C ILE A 404 11.15 -20.46 -15.00
N HIS A 405 11.42 -21.17 -16.09
CA HIS A 405 10.82 -22.49 -16.32
C HIS A 405 11.52 -23.48 -15.40
N VAL A 406 10.81 -24.00 -14.42
CA VAL A 406 11.25 -25.18 -13.66
C VAL A 406 10.47 -26.37 -14.20
N HIS A 407 11.20 -27.32 -14.80
CA HIS A 407 10.68 -28.58 -15.34
C HIS A 407 10.27 -29.54 -14.24
#